data_3dd61f025f59a9b92881e6dc15d044b0
#
_entry.id   3dd61f025f59a9b92881e6dc15d044b0
#
_cell.length_a   1.000
_cell.length_b   1.000
_cell.length_c   1.000
_cell.angle_alpha   90.00
_cell.angle_beta   90.00
_cell.angle_gamma   90.00
#
_symmetry.space_group_name_H-M   'P 1'
#
loop_
_entity.id
_entity.type
_entity.pdbx_description
1 polymer ?
#
loop_
_entity_poly.entity_id
_entity_poly.type
_entity_poly.pdbx_seq_one_letter_code
_entity_poly.pdbx_strand_id
1 'polypeptide(L)'
;MNGPDKKEKRLALPFFLALAILTLLAFAIPLRPTESRTEKRLLTPFPAFSAQALLDGSYFDDINAWFSDTFPGREGWLAVSSRLESLHGLTDNTVDLDSIKNPQPTEDLDALLNLPAPTPAPTPDEAPAEATAAPVPTATPEPTPLPTVDPEFSVEDWEGFDANDELTMFGGSFMINGVVFAQMGFGRNASDQYNLILNYAASYLEAAGLRLINVPAPTSVGVLISPSLLPELNCADQGKILSYLFQNEADSIVKVNAFNDLVEHNDEYIYYYGDHHWTALGAYYGYVAFCRSVGFVPVPLSEYEEVNMGRYRGTYYYSIQQNDKVKTDEVIAYVPPGNVTMDILGSSSEQNGIWGPVVDKRDAEDNLKYICFINGDNPVTVLTNHDLPEDAPSCVVVKDSFGNPFVVYLTQHYRQVVVLDYRKVTQPASYFAELYGATDVILCQSLGVSQTFGPQTLLPHLLK
;
A
#
# COMPACT_ATOMS: atom_id res chain seq x y z
N MET A 1 50.18 8.38 30.87
CA MET A 1 48.89 7.78 30.54
C MET A 1 48.70 6.62 31.52
N ASN A 2 47.90 6.83 32.57
CA ASN A 2 47.60 5.79 33.54
C ASN A 2 46.66 4.76 32.90
N GLY A 3 47.07 3.48 32.88
CA GLY A 3 46.20 2.38 32.39
C GLY A 3 44.99 2.21 33.31
N PRO A 4 43.89 1.66 32.78
CA PRO A 4 42.62 1.54 33.51
C PRO A 4 42.83 0.76 34.82
N ASP A 5 42.24 1.29 35.89
CA ASP A 5 42.34 0.77 37.27
C ASP A 5 41.83 -0.69 37.31
N LYS A 6 42.49 -1.48 38.14
CA LYS A 6 42.13 -2.92 38.38
C LYS A 6 40.65 -3.08 38.80
N LYS A 7 40.03 -2.07 39.39
CA LYS A 7 38.58 -2.05 39.74
C LYS A 7 37.67 -1.94 38.53
N GLU A 8 38.04 -1.11 37.52
CA GLU A 8 37.25 -0.96 36.28
C GLU A 8 37.25 -2.26 35.44
N LYS A 9 38.44 -2.95 35.38
CA LYS A 9 38.54 -4.25 34.71
C LYS A 9 37.70 -5.35 35.37
N ARG A 10 37.52 -5.28 36.70
CA ARG A 10 36.70 -6.25 37.45
C ARG A 10 35.19 -6.06 37.23
N LEU A 11 34.74 -4.83 36.91
CA LEU A 11 33.33 -4.54 36.59
C LEU A 11 33.03 -4.77 35.12
N ALA A 12 33.98 -4.54 34.20
CA ALA A 12 33.81 -4.74 32.78
C ALA A 12 33.67 -6.23 32.39
N LEU A 13 34.43 -7.11 33.05
CA LEU A 13 34.39 -8.54 32.70
C LEU A 13 33.01 -9.20 32.85
N PRO A 14 32.28 -9.07 33.99
CA PRO A 14 30.92 -9.62 34.08
C PRO A 14 29.93 -8.97 33.11
N PHE A 15 30.11 -7.70 32.77
CA PHE A 15 29.29 -7.03 31.73
C PHE A 15 29.51 -7.68 30.36
N PHE A 16 30.76 -7.82 29.91
CA PHE A 16 31.07 -8.48 28.65
C PHE A 16 30.69 -9.94 28.62
N LEU A 17 30.83 -10.65 29.76
CA LEU A 17 30.38 -12.02 29.86
C LEU A 17 28.85 -12.15 29.76
N ALA A 18 28.12 -11.28 30.45
CA ALA A 18 26.66 -11.22 30.33
C ALA A 18 26.21 -10.91 28.90
N LEU A 19 26.85 -9.93 28.24
CA LEU A 19 26.58 -9.61 26.86
C LEU A 19 26.87 -10.80 25.93
N ALA A 20 27.99 -11.47 26.10
CA ALA A 20 28.31 -12.65 25.29
C ALA A 20 27.33 -13.82 25.54
N ILE A 21 26.90 -14.04 26.78
CA ILE A 21 25.87 -15.06 27.11
C ILE A 21 24.54 -14.67 26.46
N LEU A 22 24.09 -13.43 26.57
CA LEU A 22 22.86 -12.94 25.93
C LEU A 22 22.91 -13.08 24.41
N THR A 23 24.05 -12.75 23.80
CA THR A 23 24.26 -12.94 22.37
C THR A 23 24.18 -14.41 21.98
N LEU A 24 24.88 -15.30 22.70
CA LEU A 24 24.83 -16.75 22.47
C LEU A 24 23.42 -17.30 22.65
N LEU A 25 22.70 -16.87 23.70
CA LEU A 25 21.32 -17.25 23.91
C LEU A 25 20.41 -16.77 22.79
N ALA A 26 20.59 -15.52 22.33
CA ALA A 26 19.81 -14.96 21.21
C ALA A 26 20.02 -15.74 19.90
N PHE A 27 21.20 -16.30 19.66
CA PHE A 27 21.47 -17.19 18.53
C PHE A 27 21.00 -18.63 18.75
N ALA A 28 21.06 -19.12 19.99
CA ALA A 28 20.78 -20.53 20.34
C ALA A 28 19.27 -20.81 20.53
N ILE A 29 18.43 -19.81 20.68
CA ILE A 29 16.98 -19.99 20.85
C ILE A 29 16.38 -20.52 19.54
N PRO A 30 15.87 -21.78 19.53
CA PRO A 30 15.33 -22.38 18.29
C PRO A 30 13.94 -21.84 17.88
N LEU A 31 13.35 -20.97 18.71
CA LEU A 31 12.01 -20.39 18.50
C LEU A 31 12.09 -19.09 17.70
N ARG A 32 12.65 -19.15 16.50
CA ARG A 32 12.62 -17.99 15.60
C ARG A 32 11.39 -18.09 14.72
N PRO A 33 10.58 -17.02 14.69
CA PRO A 33 9.44 -16.99 13.77
C PRO A 33 9.93 -17.00 12.33
N THR A 34 9.20 -17.68 11.47
CA THR A 34 9.39 -17.67 10.01
C THR A 34 8.43 -16.72 9.32
N GLU A 35 7.44 -16.25 10.06
CA GLU A 35 6.37 -15.37 9.57
C GLU A 35 6.10 -14.29 10.61
N SER A 36 5.81 -13.07 10.15
CA SER A 36 5.31 -11.99 11.00
C SER A 36 3.80 -11.93 10.91
N ARG A 37 3.13 -12.05 12.04
CA ARG A 37 1.65 -11.93 12.12
C ARG A 37 1.19 -10.48 12.02
N THR A 38 1.99 -9.56 12.53
CA THR A 38 1.69 -8.12 12.52
C THR A 38 1.94 -7.53 11.14
N GLU A 39 3.05 -7.92 10.49
CA GLU A 39 3.44 -7.41 9.17
C GLU A 39 2.86 -8.26 8.02
N LYS A 40 2.18 -9.37 8.32
CA LYS A 40 1.58 -10.29 7.34
C LYS A 40 2.54 -10.65 6.20
N ARG A 41 3.76 -11.09 6.55
CA ARG A 41 4.80 -11.51 5.58
C ARG A 41 5.68 -12.62 6.13
N LEU A 42 6.34 -13.33 5.21
CA LEU A 42 7.43 -14.23 5.58
C LEU A 42 8.64 -13.41 6.04
N LEU A 43 9.34 -13.93 7.05
CA LEU A 43 10.55 -13.30 7.57
C LEU A 43 11.78 -13.80 6.80
N THR A 44 12.85 -13.01 6.83
CA THR A 44 14.10 -13.30 6.14
C THR A 44 14.62 -14.69 6.53
N PRO A 45 14.86 -15.62 5.60
CA PRO A 45 15.42 -16.92 5.91
C PRO A 45 16.90 -16.81 6.29
N PHE A 46 17.45 -17.81 7.00
CA PHE A 46 18.88 -17.84 7.28
C PHE A 46 19.68 -17.87 5.96
N PRO A 47 20.67 -17.01 5.77
CA PRO A 47 21.39 -16.91 4.52
C PRO A 47 22.18 -18.17 4.19
N ALA A 48 22.18 -18.56 2.94
CA ALA A 48 23.02 -19.64 2.45
C ALA A 48 24.49 -19.23 2.47
N PHE A 49 25.37 -20.12 2.92
CA PHE A 49 26.79 -19.83 2.99
C PHE A 49 27.38 -19.66 1.57
N SER A 50 28.06 -18.54 1.34
CA SER A 50 28.83 -18.25 0.16
C SER A 50 30.24 -17.77 0.55
N ALA A 51 31.27 -18.38 -0.01
CA ALA A 51 32.65 -17.94 0.26
C ALA A 51 32.93 -16.52 -0.27
N GLN A 52 32.26 -16.13 -1.35
CA GLN A 52 32.39 -14.78 -1.92
C GLN A 52 31.71 -13.75 -1.05
N ALA A 53 30.48 -14.03 -0.60
CA ALA A 53 29.73 -13.14 0.31
C ALA A 53 30.46 -12.99 1.67
N LEU A 54 31.20 -14.01 2.12
CA LEU A 54 32.03 -13.90 3.31
C LEU A 54 33.22 -12.96 3.10
N LEU A 55 33.84 -13.00 1.91
CA LEU A 55 35.03 -12.20 1.61
C LEU A 55 34.70 -10.72 1.34
N ASP A 56 33.56 -10.43 0.74
CA ASP A 56 33.09 -9.05 0.48
C ASP A 56 32.29 -8.46 1.64
N GLY A 57 31.96 -9.26 2.66
CA GLY A 57 31.27 -8.82 3.87
C GLY A 57 29.73 -8.94 3.82
N SER A 58 29.12 -9.14 2.66
CA SER A 58 27.66 -9.18 2.49
C SER A 58 27.00 -10.33 3.30
N TYR A 59 27.73 -11.43 3.54
CA TYR A 59 27.22 -12.52 4.39
C TYR A 59 26.90 -12.07 5.82
N PHE A 60 27.66 -11.11 6.36
CA PHE A 60 27.39 -10.57 7.70
C PHE A 60 26.19 -9.62 7.69
N ASP A 61 25.98 -8.91 6.62
CA ASP A 61 24.80 -8.04 6.43
C ASP A 61 23.53 -8.90 6.34
N ASP A 62 23.58 -10.01 5.59
CA ASP A 62 22.51 -10.99 5.49
C ASP A 62 22.19 -11.65 6.83
N ILE A 63 23.22 -12.03 7.61
CA ILE A 63 23.04 -12.57 8.97
C ILE A 63 22.38 -11.50 9.85
N ASN A 64 22.79 -10.26 9.75
CA ASN A 64 22.23 -9.17 10.55
C ASN A 64 20.76 -8.90 10.16
N ALA A 65 20.44 -8.91 8.89
CA ALA A 65 19.07 -8.80 8.37
C ALA A 65 18.20 -9.95 8.91
N TRP A 66 18.66 -11.20 8.76
CA TRP A 66 17.97 -12.36 9.29
C TRP A 66 17.80 -12.27 10.82
N PHE A 67 18.83 -11.91 11.56
CA PHE A 67 18.78 -11.81 13.02
C PHE A 67 17.78 -10.76 13.49
N SER A 68 17.79 -9.59 12.86
CA SER A 68 16.89 -8.47 13.19
C SER A 68 15.44 -8.82 12.88
N ASP A 69 15.21 -9.47 11.75
CA ASP A 69 13.88 -9.81 11.27
C ASP A 69 13.24 -10.97 12.04
N THR A 70 14.05 -11.97 12.43
CA THR A 70 13.57 -13.16 13.12
C THR A 70 13.80 -13.15 14.63
N PHE A 71 14.14 -12.00 15.22
CA PHE A 71 14.44 -11.92 16.65
C PHE A 71 13.28 -12.42 17.51
N PRO A 72 13.52 -13.35 18.46
CA PRO A 72 12.46 -13.89 19.29
C PRO A 72 11.71 -12.82 20.07
N GLY A 73 10.39 -12.78 19.92
CA GLY A 73 9.55 -11.77 20.56
C GLY A 73 9.62 -10.36 19.94
N ARG A 74 10.19 -10.21 18.73
CA ARG A 74 10.32 -8.94 18.01
C ARG A 74 9.02 -8.11 18.03
N GLU A 75 7.89 -8.73 17.72
CA GLU A 75 6.58 -8.03 17.72
C GLU A 75 6.22 -7.50 19.11
N GLY A 76 6.49 -8.26 20.16
CA GLY A 76 6.30 -7.81 21.54
C GLY A 76 7.21 -6.64 21.91
N TRP A 77 8.48 -6.67 21.51
CA TRP A 77 9.43 -5.59 21.74
C TRP A 77 9.08 -4.33 20.95
N LEU A 78 8.63 -4.45 19.71
CA LEU A 78 8.14 -3.32 18.91
C LEU A 78 6.91 -2.70 19.56
N ALA A 79 5.97 -3.50 20.05
CA ALA A 79 4.81 -3.01 20.79
C ALA A 79 5.19 -2.28 22.10
N VAL A 80 6.19 -2.79 22.82
CA VAL A 80 6.73 -2.13 24.03
C VAL A 80 7.43 -0.82 23.66
N SER A 81 8.25 -0.81 22.59
CA SER A 81 8.94 0.40 22.12
C SER A 81 7.94 1.48 21.75
N SER A 82 6.95 1.15 20.93
CA SER A 82 5.87 2.06 20.53
C SER A 82 5.09 2.60 21.75
N ARG A 83 4.85 1.75 22.76
CA ARG A 83 4.19 2.16 24.00
C ARG A 83 5.06 3.06 24.88
N LEU A 84 6.38 2.82 24.90
CA LEU A 84 7.33 3.67 25.60
C LEU A 84 7.49 5.03 24.89
N GLU A 85 7.55 5.02 23.56
CA GLU A 85 7.59 6.25 22.75
C GLU A 85 6.34 7.12 23.00
N SER A 86 5.17 6.50 23.05
CA SER A 86 3.91 7.20 23.38
C SER A 86 3.90 7.80 24.79
N LEU A 87 4.61 7.19 25.76
CA LEU A 87 4.74 7.68 27.12
C LEU A 87 5.75 8.83 27.26
N HIS A 88 6.72 8.94 26.34
CA HIS A 88 7.75 9.98 26.40
C HIS A 88 7.39 11.27 25.67
N GLY A 89 6.21 11.35 25.05
CA GLY A 89 5.76 12.56 24.35
C GLY A 89 6.69 12.98 23.19
N LEU A 90 7.56 12.07 22.71
CA LEU A 90 8.51 12.32 21.64
C LEU A 90 7.91 12.16 20.24
N THR A 91 6.63 11.82 20.17
CA THR A 91 5.88 11.85 18.92
C THR A 91 5.03 13.10 18.91
N ASP A 92 5.53 14.14 18.28
CA ASP A 92 4.70 15.26 17.76
C ASP A 92 3.73 14.75 16.65
N ASN A 93 3.70 13.45 16.44
CA ASN A 93 2.81 12.69 15.59
C ASN A 93 1.90 11.78 16.42
N THR A 94 1.24 12.34 17.43
CA THR A 94 0.06 11.69 17.97
C THR A 94 -0.99 11.69 16.87
N VAL A 95 -1.14 10.55 16.19
CA VAL A 95 -2.44 10.21 15.62
C VAL A 95 -3.39 10.38 16.79
N ASP A 96 -4.17 11.44 16.77
CA ASP A 96 -5.15 11.70 17.79
C ASP A 96 -6.15 10.56 17.76
N LEU A 97 -5.92 9.55 18.63
CA LEU A 97 -6.82 8.42 18.79
C LEU A 97 -8.21 8.88 19.28
N ASP A 98 -8.31 10.11 19.81
CA ASP A 98 -9.59 10.71 20.15
C ASP A 98 -10.28 11.27 18.89
N SER A 99 -9.55 11.62 17.83
CA SER A 99 -10.16 11.92 16.52
C SER A 99 -10.69 10.67 15.81
N ILE A 100 -10.08 9.50 16.07
CA ILE A 100 -10.63 8.21 15.62
C ILE A 100 -11.84 7.79 16.46
N LYS A 101 -11.85 8.14 17.76
CA LYS A 101 -12.94 7.82 18.69
C LYS A 101 -14.12 8.81 18.62
N ASN A 102 -13.86 10.03 18.16
CA ASN A 102 -14.85 11.07 17.88
C ASN A 102 -14.55 11.64 16.50
N PRO A 103 -15.03 11.01 15.41
CA PRO A 103 -14.94 11.63 14.10
C PRO A 103 -15.60 13.01 14.22
N GLN A 104 -14.85 14.08 13.87
CA GLN A 104 -15.40 15.43 13.82
C GLN A 104 -16.66 15.39 12.93
N PRO A 105 -17.71 16.15 13.25
CA PRO A 105 -18.85 16.26 12.37
C PRO A 105 -18.34 16.55 10.96
N THR A 106 -18.78 15.76 9.98
CA THR A 106 -18.40 15.96 8.58
C THR A 106 -18.65 17.42 8.24
N GLU A 107 -17.60 18.19 7.94
CA GLU A 107 -17.78 19.48 7.26
C GLU A 107 -18.69 19.21 6.07
N ASP A 108 -19.56 20.14 5.75
CA ASP A 108 -20.50 19.98 4.66
C ASP A 108 -19.73 19.76 3.34
N LEU A 109 -19.48 18.51 3.02
CA LEU A 109 -18.72 18.10 1.85
C LEU A 109 -19.42 18.52 0.57
N ASP A 110 -20.75 18.58 0.58
CA ASP A 110 -21.54 19.07 -0.55
C ASP A 110 -21.27 20.57 -0.82
N ALA A 111 -21.09 21.38 0.24
CA ALA A 111 -20.74 22.79 0.10
C ALA A 111 -19.34 22.96 -0.50
N LEU A 112 -18.40 22.09 -0.15
CA LEU A 112 -17.02 22.14 -0.67
C LEU A 112 -16.92 21.71 -2.13
N LEU A 113 -17.72 20.73 -2.56
CA LEU A 113 -17.77 20.28 -3.95
C LEU A 113 -18.34 21.34 -4.90
N ASN A 114 -19.14 22.28 -4.38
CA ASN A 114 -19.72 23.38 -5.13
C ASN A 114 -18.84 24.65 -5.14
N LEU A 115 -17.66 24.65 -4.52
CA LEU A 115 -16.72 25.75 -4.62
C LEU A 115 -16.04 25.75 -6.00
N PRO A 116 -15.81 26.92 -6.62
CA PRO A 116 -15.03 26.98 -7.87
C PRO A 116 -13.61 26.44 -7.61
N ALA A 117 -13.10 25.65 -8.56
CA ALA A 117 -11.73 25.12 -8.50
C ALA A 117 -10.72 26.23 -8.20
N PRO A 118 -9.68 26.00 -7.39
CA PRO A 118 -8.65 26.99 -7.10
C PRO A 118 -7.99 27.43 -8.41
N THR A 119 -7.91 28.74 -8.63
CA THR A 119 -7.23 29.31 -9.80
C THR A 119 -5.77 28.85 -9.79
N PRO A 120 -5.23 28.27 -10.88
CA PRO A 120 -3.83 27.86 -10.93
C PRO A 120 -2.90 29.03 -10.61
N ALA A 121 -1.85 28.76 -9.85
CA ALA A 121 -0.83 29.76 -9.52
C ALA A 121 -0.24 30.34 -10.82
N PRO A 122 0.07 31.66 -10.89
CA PRO A 122 0.62 32.27 -12.09
C PRO A 122 1.95 31.61 -12.43
N THR A 123 2.08 31.11 -13.64
CA THR A 123 3.33 30.65 -14.24
C THR A 123 4.37 31.76 -14.18
N PRO A 124 5.64 31.49 -13.83
CA PRO A 124 6.69 32.49 -13.90
C PRO A 124 6.85 32.97 -15.35
N ASP A 125 6.93 34.28 -15.56
CA ASP A 125 7.11 34.92 -16.85
C ASP A 125 8.26 34.30 -17.64
N GLU A 126 7.96 33.81 -18.83
CA GLU A 126 8.96 33.39 -19.82
C GLU A 126 9.68 34.66 -20.34
N ALA A 127 11.01 34.67 -20.14
CA ALA A 127 11.87 35.62 -20.84
C ALA A 127 11.99 35.23 -22.32
N PRO A 128 11.96 36.18 -23.28
CA PRO A 128 11.97 35.85 -24.69
C PRO A 128 13.32 35.29 -25.13
N ALA A 129 13.34 34.08 -25.64
CA ALA A 129 14.49 33.45 -26.26
C ALA A 129 14.48 33.78 -27.78
N GLU A 130 15.58 34.35 -28.27
CA GLU A 130 15.83 34.58 -29.69
C GLU A 130 15.92 33.27 -30.49
N ALA A 131 15.19 33.21 -31.58
CA ALA A 131 15.10 32.07 -32.46
C ALA A 131 16.37 31.89 -33.29
N THR A 132 17.03 30.71 -33.15
CA THR A 132 17.94 30.18 -34.16
C THR A 132 17.33 28.92 -34.75
N ALA A 133 17.04 28.94 -36.04
CA ALA A 133 16.40 27.84 -36.78
C ALA A 133 17.35 26.62 -36.89
N ALA A 134 16.92 25.47 -36.45
CA ALA A 134 17.51 24.17 -36.74
C ALA A 134 16.46 23.24 -37.42
N PRO A 135 16.89 22.19 -38.16
CA PRO A 135 16.06 21.53 -39.16
C PRO A 135 14.94 20.68 -38.55
N VAL A 136 13.81 20.67 -39.24
CA VAL A 136 12.56 19.98 -38.92
C VAL A 136 12.80 18.47 -38.77
N PRO A 137 12.56 17.87 -37.59
CA PRO A 137 12.43 16.43 -37.45
C PRO A 137 11.07 15.94 -37.93
N THR A 138 11.06 14.80 -38.57
CA THR A 138 9.89 14.08 -39.04
C THR A 138 8.90 13.88 -37.89
N ALA A 139 7.62 14.17 -38.15
CA ALA A 139 6.54 14.13 -37.17
C ALA A 139 6.49 12.78 -36.44
N THR A 140 6.73 12.83 -35.13
CA THR A 140 6.31 11.78 -34.20
C THR A 140 4.78 11.76 -34.21
N PRO A 141 4.11 10.59 -34.22
CA PRO A 141 2.66 10.53 -34.13
C PRO A 141 2.21 11.24 -32.86
N GLU A 142 1.25 12.15 -33.03
CA GLU A 142 0.61 12.89 -31.94
C GLU A 142 0.05 11.88 -30.92
N PRO A 143 0.35 11.99 -29.61
CA PRO A 143 -0.19 11.07 -28.64
C PRO A 143 -1.71 11.12 -28.71
N THR A 144 -2.34 9.97 -28.82
CA THR A 144 -3.80 9.83 -28.74
C THR A 144 -4.25 10.51 -27.43
N PRO A 145 -5.20 11.45 -27.47
CA PRO A 145 -5.68 12.08 -26.25
C PRO A 145 -6.17 10.99 -25.29
N LEU A 146 -5.67 11.03 -24.06
CA LEU A 146 -6.12 10.15 -22.99
C LEU A 146 -7.65 10.30 -22.86
N PRO A 147 -8.40 9.19 -22.67
CA PRO A 147 -9.82 9.28 -22.40
C PRO A 147 -10.00 10.16 -21.16
N THR A 148 -10.75 11.23 -21.30
CA THR A 148 -11.14 12.10 -20.18
C THR A 148 -11.94 11.22 -19.23
N VAL A 149 -11.41 10.92 -18.06
CA VAL A 149 -12.16 10.25 -16.99
C VAL A 149 -13.25 11.24 -16.61
N ASP A 150 -14.52 10.84 -16.80
CA ASP A 150 -15.63 11.61 -16.29
C ASP A 150 -15.53 11.58 -14.75
N PRO A 151 -15.23 12.72 -14.08
CA PRO A 151 -15.14 12.76 -12.63
C PRO A 151 -16.52 12.67 -11.97
N GLU A 152 -17.61 12.70 -12.75
CA GLU A 152 -18.94 12.57 -12.19
C GLU A 152 -19.16 11.15 -11.66
N PHE A 153 -19.35 11.06 -10.34
CA PHE A 153 -19.83 9.88 -9.67
C PHE A 153 -21.30 9.75 -10.01
N SER A 154 -21.60 8.92 -11.00
CA SER A 154 -22.94 8.78 -11.56
C SER A 154 -23.87 7.88 -10.74
N VAL A 155 -23.39 7.33 -9.63
CA VAL A 155 -24.20 6.43 -8.76
C VAL A 155 -24.73 7.27 -7.62
N GLU A 156 -25.89 7.91 -7.82
CA GLU A 156 -26.54 8.73 -6.79
C GLU A 156 -27.17 7.88 -5.68
N ASP A 157 -27.69 6.68 -6.03
CA ASP A 157 -28.31 5.75 -5.07
C ASP A 157 -27.94 4.30 -5.44
N TRP A 158 -27.19 3.61 -4.61
CA TRP A 158 -26.99 2.16 -4.74
C TRP A 158 -27.61 1.41 -3.58
N GLU A 159 -28.04 0.19 -3.82
CA GLU A 159 -28.51 -0.71 -2.79
C GLU A 159 -27.33 -1.31 -2.03
N GLY A 160 -27.35 -1.22 -0.72
CA GLY A 160 -26.34 -1.77 0.18
C GLY A 160 -26.99 -2.09 1.54
N PHE A 161 -26.16 -2.38 2.54
CA PHE A 161 -26.67 -2.52 3.91
C PHE A 161 -27.39 -1.25 4.35
N ASP A 162 -28.57 -1.41 4.94
CA ASP A 162 -29.47 -0.31 5.32
C ASP A 162 -29.87 -0.37 6.81
N ALA A 163 -30.75 0.55 7.24
CA ALA A 163 -31.21 0.66 8.62
C ALA A 163 -32.06 -0.55 9.11
N ASN A 164 -32.50 -1.46 8.23
CA ASN A 164 -33.25 -2.66 8.60
C ASN A 164 -32.33 -3.84 8.96
N ASP A 165 -31.01 -3.72 8.72
CA ASP A 165 -30.04 -4.75 8.98
C ASP A 165 -29.60 -4.82 10.44
N GLU A 166 -29.15 -6.00 10.91
CA GLU A 166 -28.68 -6.17 12.30
C GLU A 166 -27.36 -5.43 12.54
N LEU A 167 -27.41 -4.28 13.20
CA LEU A 167 -26.26 -3.44 13.52
C LEU A 167 -25.73 -3.71 14.94
N THR A 168 -24.43 -3.87 15.10
CA THR A 168 -23.71 -3.92 16.40
C THR A 168 -22.49 -3.00 16.38
N MET A 169 -22.37 -2.09 17.35
CA MET A 169 -21.25 -1.14 17.47
C MET A 169 -20.11 -1.70 18.31
N PHE A 170 -18.84 -1.45 17.92
CA PHE A 170 -17.60 -1.84 18.61
C PHE A 170 -16.62 -0.65 18.71
N GLY A 171 -17.06 0.47 19.27
CA GLY A 171 -16.26 1.70 19.30
C GLY A 171 -16.16 2.34 17.90
N GLY A 172 -14.96 2.47 17.34
CA GLY A 172 -14.74 3.01 16.00
C GLY A 172 -14.99 2.01 14.86
N SER A 173 -15.55 0.82 15.18
CA SER A 173 -15.95 -0.21 14.21
C SER A 173 -17.38 -0.62 14.47
N PHE A 174 -18.02 -1.22 13.49
CA PHE A 174 -19.37 -1.79 13.63
C PHE A 174 -19.49 -3.03 12.76
N MET A 175 -20.51 -3.84 13.04
CA MET A 175 -20.82 -5.04 12.28
C MET A 175 -22.28 -4.97 11.83
N ILE A 176 -22.51 -5.23 10.55
CA ILE A 176 -23.85 -5.39 9.96
C ILE A 176 -23.94 -6.78 9.34
N ASN A 177 -24.92 -7.55 9.76
CA ASN A 177 -25.20 -8.90 9.23
C ASN A 177 -23.94 -9.79 9.14
N GLY A 178 -23.02 -9.68 10.12
CA GLY A 178 -21.77 -10.45 10.18
C GLY A 178 -20.62 -9.93 9.32
N VAL A 179 -20.75 -8.77 8.71
CA VAL A 179 -19.68 -8.04 8.02
C VAL A 179 -19.20 -6.91 8.91
N VAL A 180 -17.88 -6.80 9.12
CA VAL A 180 -17.28 -5.79 10.00
C VAL A 180 -16.73 -4.62 9.18
N PHE A 181 -17.00 -3.41 9.66
CA PHE A 181 -16.59 -2.15 9.04
C PHE A 181 -15.84 -1.28 10.04
N ALA A 182 -14.91 -0.47 9.57
CA ALA A 182 -14.36 0.65 10.31
C ALA A 182 -15.06 1.95 9.90
N GLN A 183 -15.36 2.80 10.87
CA GLN A 183 -15.86 4.15 10.58
C GLN A 183 -14.78 4.95 9.84
N MET A 184 -15.20 5.71 8.84
CA MET A 184 -14.34 6.63 8.11
C MET A 184 -15.08 7.95 7.88
N GLY A 185 -14.56 9.01 8.47
CA GLY A 185 -15.05 10.38 8.27
C GLY A 185 -14.28 11.11 7.16
N PHE A 186 -14.66 12.34 6.86
CA PHE A 186 -13.93 13.24 5.97
C PHE A 186 -12.97 14.11 6.77
N GLY A 187 -11.69 14.09 6.42
CA GLY A 187 -10.63 14.91 7.00
C GLY A 187 -10.14 15.96 6.00
N ARG A 188 -10.80 17.14 5.93
CA ARG A 188 -10.46 18.18 4.96
C ARG A 188 -8.97 18.51 4.94
N ASN A 189 -8.39 18.87 6.09
CA ASN A 189 -6.97 19.24 6.16
C ASN A 189 -6.05 18.10 5.70
N ALA A 190 -6.40 16.85 6.00
CA ALA A 190 -5.63 15.69 5.56
C ALA A 190 -5.77 15.49 4.04
N SER A 191 -6.96 15.67 3.49
CA SER A 191 -7.20 15.62 2.03
C SER A 191 -6.45 16.71 1.29
N ASP A 192 -6.45 17.95 1.82
CA ASP A 192 -5.70 19.06 1.24
C ASP A 192 -4.20 18.81 1.25
N GLN A 193 -3.67 18.26 2.34
CA GLN A 193 -2.26 17.88 2.43
C GLN A 193 -1.92 16.73 1.47
N TYR A 194 -2.78 15.74 1.36
CA TYR A 194 -2.61 14.64 0.41
C TYR A 194 -2.50 15.17 -1.03
N ASN A 195 -3.43 16.03 -1.45
CA ASN A 195 -3.40 16.65 -2.76
C ASN A 195 -2.15 17.52 -2.98
N LEU A 196 -1.70 18.26 -1.96
CA LEU A 196 -0.47 19.03 -2.04
C LEU A 196 0.76 18.14 -2.31
N ILE A 197 0.84 16.99 -1.63
CA ILE A 197 1.92 16.02 -1.83
C ILE A 197 1.88 15.44 -3.24
N LEU A 198 0.69 15.04 -3.72
CA LEU A 198 0.54 14.46 -5.06
C LEU A 198 0.85 15.47 -6.16
N ASN A 199 0.33 16.69 -6.05
CA ASN A 199 0.59 17.75 -7.03
C ASN A 199 2.07 18.11 -7.12
N TYR A 200 2.77 18.16 -5.98
CA TYR A 200 4.21 18.35 -5.95
C TYR A 200 4.96 17.19 -6.60
N ALA A 201 4.58 15.95 -6.27
CA ALA A 201 5.18 14.75 -6.83
C ALA A 201 4.93 14.66 -8.35
N ALA A 202 3.72 14.99 -8.81
CA ALA A 202 3.38 15.00 -10.22
C ALA A 202 4.28 15.94 -11.02
N SER A 203 4.49 17.17 -10.55
CA SER A 203 5.39 18.14 -11.20
C SER A 203 6.83 17.63 -11.30
N TYR A 204 7.32 16.95 -10.25
CA TYR A 204 8.66 16.39 -10.23
C TYR A 204 8.80 15.20 -11.18
N LEU A 205 7.85 14.28 -11.17
CA LEU A 205 7.85 13.08 -12.01
C LEU A 205 7.66 13.44 -13.50
N GLU A 206 6.77 14.39 -13.81
CA GLU A 206 6.56 14.90 -15.17
C GLU A 206 7.84 15.49 -15.75
N ALA A 207 8.60 16.27 -14.96
CA ALA A 207 9.89 16.81 -15.37
C ALA A 207 10.94 15.70 -15.65
N ALA A 208 10.80 14.52 -15.05
CA ALA A 208 11.60 13.34 -15.32
C ALA A 208 11.05 12.46 -16.46
N GLY A 209 9.94 12.87 -17.13
CA GLY A 209 9.29 12.10 -18.18
C GLY A 209 8.46 10.92 -17.67
N LEU A 210 8.10 10.93 -16.39
CA LEU A 210 7.30 9.89 -15.73
C LEU A 210 5.85 10.36 -15.55
N ARG A 211 4.89 9.46 -15.70
CA ARG A 211 3.48 9.71 -15.47
C ARG A 211 3.08 9.27 -14.07
N LEU A 212 2.43 10.13 -13.29
CA LEU A 212 1.85 9.77 -12.00
C LEU A 212 0.40 9.31 -12.18
N ILE A 213 0.08 8.14 -11.63
CA ILE A 213 -1.26 7.54 -11.65
C ILE A 213 -1.70 7.32 -10.20
N ASN A 214 -2.80 7.94 -9.79
CA ASN A 214 -3.36 7.81 -8.44
C ASN A 214 -4.54 6.83 -8.42
N VAL A 215 -4.44 5.78 -7.60
CA VAL A 215 -5.43 4.71 -7.44
C VAL A 215 -5.84 4.66 -5.95
N PRO A 216 -6.64 5.60 -5.46
CA PRO A 216 -7.16 5.56 -4.11
C PRO A 216 -8.23 4.46 -4.00
N ALA A 217 -7.89 3.36 -3.32
CA ALA A 217 -8.77 2.20 -3.17
C ALA A 217 -9.87 2.50 -2.14
N PRO A 218 -11.16 2.50 -2.53
CA PRO A 218 -12.27 2.63 -1.61
C PRO A 218 -12.26 1.53 -0.55
N THR A 219 -12.82 1.80 0.62
CA THR A 219 -12.97 0.80 1.68
C THR A 219 -14.39 0.25 1.70
N SER A 220 -14.57 -0.91 2.32
CA SER A 220 -15.86 -1.62 2.35
C SER A 220 -17.03 -0.75 2.83
N VAL A 221 -16.79 0.15 3.81
CA VAL A 221 -17.85 1.02 4.34
C VAL A 221 -18.42 1.98 3.28
N GLY A 222 -17.58 2.45 2.35
CA GLY A 222 -18.04 3.36 1.30
C GLY A 222 -18.78 2.66 0.16
N VAL A 223 -18.56 1.36 -0.02
CA VAL A 223 -19.08 0.60 -1.16
C VAL A 223 -20.28 -0.27 -0.78
N LEU A 224 -20.23 -0.91 0.39
CA LEU A 224 -21.25 -1.89 0.80
C LEU A 224 -22.37 -1.28 1.65
N ILE A 225 -22.22 -0.05 2.14
CA ILE A 225 -23.23 0.63 2.97
C ILE A 225 -24.01 1.61 2.10
N SER A 226 -25.34 1.55 2.21
CA SER A 226 -26.22 2.52 1.53
C SER A 226 -25.86 3.96 1.92
N PRO A 227 -25.78 4.92 0.98
CA PRO A 227 -25.46 6.32 1.27
C PRO A 227 -26.36 6.93 2.35
N SER A 228 -27.62 6.52 2.40
CA SER A 228 -28.62 7.00 3.38
C SER A 228 -28.27 6.63 4.82
N LEU A 229 -27.54 5.52 5.05
CA LEU A 229 -27.16 5.04 6.39
C LEU A 229 -25.83 5.64 6.87
N LEU A 230 -24.94 6.07 5.98
CA LEU A 230 -23.61 6.57 6.33
C LEU A 230 -23.61 7.68 7.41
N PRO A 231 -24.52 8.68 7.39
CA PRO A 231 -24.55 9.73 8.42
C PRO A 231 -24.88 9.18 9.82
N GLU A 232 -25.75 8.17 9.93
CA GLU A 232 -26.10 7.54 11.21
C GLU A 232 -24.94 6.76 11.80
N LEU A 233 -24.03 6.27 10.94
CA LEU A 233 -22.81 5.55 11.31
C LEU A 233 -21.59 6.45 11.51
N ASN A 234 -21.74 7.79 11.44
CA ASN A 234 -20.65 8.77 11.44
C ASN A 234 -19.61 8.45 10.34
N CYS A 235 -20.07 8.03 9.18
CA CYS A 235 -19.23 7.77 8.02
C CYS A 235 -19.49 8.81 6.94
N ALA A 236 -18.44 9.18 6.23
CA ALA A 236 -18.53 10.07 5.08
C ALA A 236 -18.75 9.24 3.78
N ASP A 237 -19.43 9.85 2.84
CA ASP A 237 -19.60 9.32 1.49
C ASP A 237 -18.25 9.33 0.75
N GLN A 238 -17.72 8.15 0.43
CA GLN A 238 -16.42 8.01 -0.21
C GLN A 238 -16.42 8.46 -1.67
N GLY A 239 -17.55 8.41 -2.37
CA GLY A 239 -17.69 8.98 -3.71
C GLY A 239 -17.45 10.50 -3.68
N LYS A 240 -18.03 11.20 -2.69
CA LYS A 240 -17.81 12.64 -2.51
C LYS A 240 -16.38 12.95 -2.07
N ILE A 241 -15.77 12.12 -1.22
CA ILE A 241 -14.35 12.27 -0.86
C ILE A 241 -13.48 12.18 -2.11
N LEU A 242 -13.69 11.18 -2.94
CA LEU A 242 -12.94 11.00 -4.18
C LEU A 242 -13.16 12.15 -5.15
N SER A 243 -14.40 12.64 -5.28
CA SER A 243 -14.70 13.84 -6.07
C SER A 243 -13.91 15.05 -5.60
N TYR A 244 -13.86 15.27 -4.26
CA TYR A 244 -13.07 16.35 -3.66
C TYR A 244 -11.57 16.21 -3.95
N LEU A 245 -11.01 15.01 -3.80
CA LEU A 245 -9.60 14.75 -4.11
C LEU A 245 -9.31 15.05 -5.58
N PHE A 246 -10.07 14.45 -6.49
CA PHE A 246 -9.83 14.56 -7.93
C PHE A 246 -10.02 15.98 -8.50
N GLN A 247 -10.92 16.78 -7.90
CA GLN A 247 -11.08 18.19 -8.27
C GLN A 247 -9.87 19.04 -7.85
N ASN A 248 -9.11 18.63 -6.84
CA ASN A 248 -7.96 19.36 -6.31
C ASN A 248 -6.60 18.75 -6.69
N GLU A 249 -6.59 17.63 -7.41
CA GLU A 249 -5.39 17.05 -8.02
C GLU A 249 -5.07 17.73 -9.35
N ALA A 250 -3.78 17.87 -9.67
CA ALA A 250 -3.30 18.43 -10.92
C ALA A 250 -3.80 17.62 -12.13
N ASP A 251 -3.98 18.31 -13.29
CA ASP A 251 -4.43 17.66 -14.53
C ASP A 251 -3.43 16.65 -15.10
N SER A 252 -2.15 16.76 -14.74
CA SER A 252 -1.11 15.81 -15.14
C SER A 252 -1.18 14.47 -14.38
N ILE A 253 -1.98 14.37 -13.32
CA ILE A 253 -2.20 13.13 -12.58
C ILE A 253 -3.31 12.33 -13.26
N VAL A 254 -3.03 11.08 -13.61
CA VAL A 254 -4.07 10.15 -14.05
C VAL A 254 -4.86 9.68 -12.83
N LYS A 255 -6.14 10.01 -12.78
CA LYS A 255 -7.05 9.75 -11.67
C LYS A 255 -7.84 8.47 -11.95
N VAL A 256 -7.68 7.46 -11.12
CA VAL A 256 -8.37 6.17 -11.29
C VAL A 256 -9.57 6.10 -10.36
N ASN A 257 -10.77 6.21 -10.92
CA ASN A 257 -12.02 6.02 -10.18
C ASN A 257 -12.43 4.54 -10.19
N ALA A 258 -12.01 3.80 -9.15
CA ALA A 258 -12.45 2.43 -8.94
C ALA A 258 -13.78 2.34 -8.19
N PHE A 259 -14.29 3.46 -7.64
CA PHE A 259 -15.46 3.47 -6.78
C PHE A 259 -16.72 3.02 -7.53
N ASN A 260 -16.96 3.54 -8.72
CA ASN A 260 -18.14 3.20 -9.50
C ASN A 260 -18.18 1.72 -9.88
N ASP A 261 -17.04 1.17 -10.32
CA ASP A 261 -16.95 -0.26 -10.67
C ASP A 261 -17.20 -1.15 -9.44
N LEU A 262 -16.67 -0.76 -8.27
CA LEU A 262 -16.89 -1.51 -7.03
C LEU A 262 -18.34 -1.42 -6.55
N VAL A 263 -18.99 -0.27 -6.68
CA VAL A 263 -20.41 -0.11 -6.33
C VAL A 263 -21.30 -0.90 -7.28
N GLU A 264 -21.01 -0.93 -8.59
CA GLU A 264 -21.75 -1.72 -9.57
C GLU A 264 -21.72 -3.23 -9.27
N HIS A 265 -20.65 -3.69 -8.56
CA HIS A 265 -20.44 -5.09 -8.18
C HIS A 265 -20.53 -5.33 -6.67
N ASN A 266 -21.24 -4.48 -5.92
CA ASN A 266 -21.28 -4.56 -4.46
C ASN A 266 -22.07 -5.73 -3.89
N ASP A 267 -22.84 -6.43 -4.72
CA ASP A 267 -23.52 -7.69 -4.41
C ASP A 267 -22.58 -8.91 -4.51
N GLU A 268 -21.37 -8.75 -5.04
CA GLU A 268 -20.37 -9.80 -5.13
C GLU A 268 -19.44 -9.79 -3.90
N TYR A 269 -18.62 -10.85 -3.75
CA TYR A 269 -17.65 -10.96 -2.64
C TYR A 269 -16.38 -10.15 -2.94
N ILE A 270 -16.52 -8.83 -3.00
CA ILE A 270 -15.42 -7.89 -3.35
C ILE A 270 -14.67 -7.33 -2.15
N TYR A 271 -15.19 -7.50 -0.93
CA TYR A 271 -14.51 -7.20 0.33
C TYR A 271 -14.62 -8.36 1.29
N TYR A 272 -13.58 -8.55 2.12
CA TYR A 272 -13.62 -9.52 3.21
C TYR A 272 -14.61 -9.07 4.30
N TYR A 273 -15.26 -10.03 4.94
CA TYR A 273 -16.22 -9.77 6.01
C TYR A 273 -15.54 -9.41 7.34
N GLY A 274 -14.39 -10.02 7.63
CA GLY A 274 -13.62 -9.85 8.87
C GLY A 274 -12.26 -9.20 8.67
N ASP A 275 -12.02 -8.54 7.53
CA ASP A 275 -10.79 -7.81 7.23
C ASP A 275 -11.08 -6.47 6.53
N HIS A 276 -10.12 -5.56 6.54
CA HIS A 276 -10.27 -4.23 5.96
C HIS A 276 -10.00 -4.17 4.45
N HIS A 277 -9.43 -5.21 3.87
CA HIS A 277 -9.05 -5.21 2.47
C HIS A 277 -10.21 -5.58 1.55
N TRP A 278 -10.12 -5.14 0.32
CA TRP A 278 -10.83 -5.80 -0.78
C TRP A 278 -10.33 -7.24 -0.98
N THR A 279 -11.14 -8.09 -1.60
CA THR A 279 -10.70 -9.39 -2.09
C THR A 279 -9.88 -9.23 -3.37
N ALA A 280 -9.33 -10.32 -3.91
CA ALA A 280 -8.70 -10.25 -5.22
C ALA A 280 -9.71 -9.90 -6.33
N LEU A 281 -10.99 -10.28 -6.19
CA LEU A 281 -12.04 -9.86 -7.11
C LEU A 281 -12.28 -8.35 -7.05
N GLY A 282 -12.36 -7.76 -5.85
CA GLY A 282 -12.46 -6.30 -5.70
C GLY A 282 -11.24 -5.56 -6.28
N ALA A 283 -10.04 -6.10 -6.06
CA ALA A 283 -8.82 -5.57 -6.68
C ALA A 283 -8.83 -5.70 -8.21
N TYR A 284 -9.47 -6.73 -8.77
CA TYR A 284 -9.68 -6.87 -10.21
C TYR A 284 -10.56 -5.74 -10.78
N TYR A 285 -11.66 -5.38 -10.12
CA TYR A 285 -12.45 -4.23 -10.56
C TYR A 285 -11.67 -2.92 -10.46
N GLY A 286 -10.83 -2.75 -9.43
CA GLY A 286 -9.87 -1.66 -9.37
C GLY A 286 -8.89 -1.64 -10.55
N TYR A 287 -8.41 -2.81 -10.97
CA TYR A 287 -7.57 -2.97 -12.16
C TYR A 287 -8.33 -2.65 -13.46
N VAL A 288 -9.59 -3.04 -13.59
CA VAL A 288 -10.43 -2.68 -14.76
C VAL A 288 -10.55 -1.16 -14.88
N ALA A 289 -10.84 -0.47 -13.76
CA ALA A 289 -10.87 0.99 -13.70
C ALA A 289 -9.51 1.61 -14.08
N PHE A 290 -8.40 1.04 -13.57
CA PHE A 290 -7.04 1.45 -13.94
C PHE A 290 -6.82 1.31 -15.46
N CYS A 291 -7.11 0.15 -16.04
CA CYS A 291 -6.94 -0.08 -17.48
C CYS A 291 -7.69 0.95 -18.31
N ARG A 292 -8.94 1.23 -17.94
CA ARG A 292 -9.76 2.26 -18.61
C ARG A 292 -9.10 3.64 -18.53
N SER A 293 -8.54 3.99 -17.37
CA SER A 293 -7.93 5.31 -17.15
C SER A 293 -6.62 5.51 -17.92
N VAL A 294 -5.88 4.44 -18.20
CA VAL A 294 -4.58 4.50 -18.93
C VAL A 294 -4.67 4.04 -20.37
N GLY A 295 -5.86 3.61 -20.83
CA GLY A 295 -6.08 3.15 -22.21
C GLY A 295 -5.66 1.71 -22.48
N PHE A 296 -5.53 0.86 -21.46
CA PHE A 296 -5.30 -0.57 -21.61
C PHE A 296 -6.61 -1.33 -21.75
N VAL A 297 -6.56 -2.48 -22.39
CA VAL A 297 -7.67 -3.44 -22.42
C VAL A 297 -7.46 -4.45 -21.28
N PRO A 298 -8.35 -4.50 -20.29
CA PRO A 298 -8.17 -5.41 -19.17
C PRO A 298 -8.20 -6.87 -19.66
N VAL A 299 -7.31 -7.71 -19.14
CA VAL A 299 -7.34 -9.15 -19.37
C VAL A 299 -8.52 -9.73 -18.60
N PRO A 300 -9.43 -10.47 -19.27
CA PRO A 300 -10.60 -11.05 -18.60
C PRO A 300 -10.22 -11.95 -17.42
N LEU A 301 -10.99 -11.90 -16.35
CA LEU A 301 -10.72 -12.70 -15.14
C LEU A 301 -10.69 -14.20 -15.43
N SER A 302 -11.42 -14.67 -16.46
CA SER A 302 -11.43 -16.05 -16.92
C SER A 302 -10.09 -16.56 -17.47
N GLU A 303 -9.14 -15.68 -17.77
CA GLU A 303 -7.79 -16.04 -18.19
C GLU A 303 -6.84 -16.34 -17.00
N TYR A 304 -7.26 -15.99 -15.78
CA TYR A 304 -6.51 -16.25 -14.56
C TYR A 304 -6.92 -17.59 -13.95
N GLU A 305 -5.96 -18.30 -13.36
CA GLU A 305 -6.26 -19.52 -12.60
C GLU A 305 -6.82 -19.13 -11.22
N GLU A 306 -8.09 -19.45 -10.97
CA GLU A 306 -8.70 -19.27 -9.65
C GLU A 306 -8.20 -20.32 -8.67
N VAL A 307 -7.74 -19.88 -7.49
CA VAL A 307 -7.26 -20.76 -6.41
C VAL A 307 -7.90 -20.37 -5.09
N ASN A 308 -8.62 -21.28 -4.49
CA ASN A 308 -9.13 -21.10 -3.13
C ASN A 308 -8.03 -21.45 -2.11
N MET A 309 -7.53 -20.47 -1.39
CA MET A 309 -6.51 -20.59 -0.34
C MET A 309 -7.08 -21.04 1.01
N GLY A 310 -8.39 -21.18 1.10
CA GLY A 310 -9.12 -21.60 2.28
C GLY A 310 -9.48 -20.46 3.23
N ARG A 311 -9.94 -20.87 4.42
CA ARG A 311 -10.50 -19.98 5.43
C ARG A 311 -9.53 -18.88 5.84
N TYR A 312 -10.05 -17.66 5.95
CA TYR A 312 -9.32 -16.47 6.36
C TYR A 312 -9.96 -15.81 7.59
N ARG A 313 -9.13 -15.30 8.48
CA ARG A 313 -9.50 -14.51 9.64
C ARG A 313 -8.67 -13.25 9.66
N GLY A 314 -9.25 -12.17 9.19
CA GLY A 314 -8.56 -10.90 9.01
C GLY A 314 -8.47 -10.05 10.27
N THR A 315 -7.94 -8.85 10.12
CA THR A 315 -7.67 -7.89 11.21
C THR A 315 -8.92 -7.49 11.96
N TYR A 316 -10.04 -7.28 11.28
CA TYR A 316 -11.30 -6.88 11.94
C TYR A 316 -11.85 -7.99 12.83
N TYR A 317 -11.76 -9.26 12.39
CA TYR A 317 -12.18 -10.40 13.20
C TYR A 317 -11.48 -10.41 14.57
N TYR A 318 -10.17 -10.14 14.59
CA TYR A 318 -9.40 -10.07 15.83
C TYR A 318 -9.67 -8.78 16.63
N SER A 319 -9.91 -7.65 15.97
CA SER A 319 -10.14 -6.36 16.65
C SER A 319 -11.44 -6.33 17.46
N ILE A 320 -12.45 -7.08 17.02
CA ILE A 320 -13.73 -7.24 17.73
C ILE A 320 -13.79 -8.52 18.57
N GLN A 321 -12.62 -8.96 19.07
CA GLN A 321 -12.47 -10.09 20.01
C GLN A 321 -12.97 -11.44 19.46
N GLN A 322 -12.76 -11.71 18.17
CA GLN A 322 -13.10 -12.98 17.52
C GLN A 322 -14.58 -13.33 17.66
N ASN A 323 -15.44 -12.38 17.37
CA ASN A 323 -16.89 -12.55 17.48
C ASN A 323 -17.40 -13.61 16.50
N ASP A 324 -18.09 -14.63 17.04
CA ASP A 324 -18.61 -15.77 16.27
C ASP A 324 -19.71 -15.40 15.25
N LYS A 325 -20.29 -14.19 15.35
CA LYS A 325 -21.27 -13.68 14.37
C LYS A 325 -20.63 -13.20 13.06
N VAL A 326 -19.30 -13.00 13.04
CA VAL A 326 -18.61 -12.60 11.80
C VAL A 326 -18.71 -13.73 10.79
N LYS A 327 -19.14 -13.41 9.58
CA LYS A 327 -19.13 -14.36 8.47
C LYS A 327 -17.73 -14.91 8.22
N THR A 328 -17.67 -16.15 7.78
CA THR A 328 -16.39 -16.77 7.43
C THR A 328 -15.88 -16.23 6.11
N ASP A 329 -14.66 -15.76 6.11
CA ASP A 329 -13.93 -15.39 4.90
C ASP A 329 -13.17 -16.56 4.31
N GLU A 330 -12.98 -16.53 3.00
CA GLU A 330 -12.02 -17.34 2.26
C GLU A 330 -11.17 -16.44 1.36
N VAL A 331 -9.88 -16.73 1.25
CA VAL A 331 -9.04 -16.04 0.26
C VAL A 331 -9.14 -16.80 -1.06
N ILE A 332 -9.75 -16.16 -2.04
CA ILE A 332 -9.71 -16.58 -3.43
C ILE A 332 -8.63 -15.75 -4.12
N ALA A 333 -7.65 -16.40 -4.72
CA ALA A 333 -6.56 -15.75 -5.44
C ALA A 333 -6.66 -16.07 -6.94
N TYR A 334 -6.25 -15.12 -7.78
CA TYR A 334 -6.20 -15.25 -9.23
C TYR A 334 -4.74 -15.23 -9.68
N VAL A 335 -4.25 -16.39 -10.14
CA VAL A 335 -2.87 -16.52 -10.61
C VAL A 335 -2.78 -15.98 -12.03
N PRO A 336 -1.86 -15.03 -12.30
CA PRO A 336 -1.76 -14.43 -13.62
C PRO A 336 -1.30 -15.48 -14.66
N PRO A 337 -1.82 -15.43 -15.90
CA PRO A 337 -1.35 -16.28 -16.99
C PRO A 337 0.08 -15.91 -17.39
N GLY A 338 0.78 -16.87 -18.02
CA GLY A 338 2.11 -16.67 -18.55
C GLY A 338 3.25 -16.95 -17.58
N ASN A 339 4.47 -16.65 -18.04
CA ASN A 339 5.70 -16.87 -17.27
C ASN A 339 6.03 -15.61 -16.43
N VAL A 340 5.39 -15.48 -15.28
CA VAL A 340 5.60 -14.36 -14.36
C VAL A 340 6.39 -14.82 -13.14
N THR A 341 7.51 -14.14 -12.85
CA THR A 341 8.37 -14.41 -11.69
C THR A 341 8.36 -13.26 -10.71
N MET A 342 8.74 -13.54 -9.48
CA MET A 342 8.82 -12.55 -8.40
C MET A 342 10.18 -12.63 -7.71
N ASP A 343 10.78 -11.45 -7.52
CA ASP A 343 12.00 -11.25 -6.71
C ASP A 343 11.68 -10.30 -5.57
N ILE A 344 11.97 -10.71 -4.34
CA ILE A 344 11.86 -9.86 -3.17
C ILE A 344 13.25 -9.34 -2.83
N LEU A 345 13.42 -8.04 -2.87
CA LEU A 345 14.66 -7.35 -2.55
C LEU A 345 14.58 -6.77 -1.14
N GLY A 346 15.72 -6.39 -0.58
CA GLY A 346 15.78 -5.59 0.63
C GLY A 346 15.20 -4.18 0.44
N SER A 347 15.54 -3.27 1.34
CA SER A 347 15.14 -1.85 1.23
C SER A 347 15.83 -1.10 0.08
N SER A 348 16.83 -1.72 -0.55
CA SER A 348 17.59 -1.24 -1.70
C SER A 348 17.49 -2.22 -2.87
N SER A 349 17.97 -1.83 -4.05
CA SER A 349 18.00 -2.65 -5.26
C SER A 349 18.98 -3.83 -5.24
N GLU A 350 19.65 -4.07 -4.12
CA GLU A 350 20.59 -5.19 -4.01
C GLU A 350 19.85 -6.53 -3.99
N GLN A 351 20.23 -7.40 -4.91
CA GLN A 351 19.63 -8.72 -5.12
C GLN A 351 20.01 -9.68 -3.99
N ASN A 352 19.23 -9.69 -2.93
CA ASN A 352 19.23 -10.78 -1.95
C ASN A 352 17.94 -11.61 -2.06
N GLY A 353 17.47 -11.77 -3.30
CA GLY A 353 16.11 -12.14 -3.64
C GLY A 353 15.63 -13.47 -3.07
N ILE A 354 14.47 -13.41 -2.43
CA ILE A 354 13.62 -14.59 -2.26
C ILE A 354 12.88 -14.75 -3.59
N TRP A 355 13.17 -15.82 -4.29
CA TRP A 355 12.50 -16.19 -5.53
C TRP A 355 11.19 -16.89 -5.18
N GLY A 356 10.11 -16.54 -5.86
CA GLY A 356 8.85 -17.19 -5.62
C GLY A 356 7.80 -16.90 -6.70
N PRO A 357 6.65 -17.59 -6.63
CA PRO A 357 5.51 -17.26 -7.48
C PRO A 357 4.85 -15.96 -7.01
N VAL A 358 4.25 -15.23 -7.95
CA VAL A 358 3.52 -13.98 -7.67
C VAL A 358 2.32 -14.22 -6.75
N VAL A 359 1.68 -15.38 -6.88
CA VAL A 359 0.67 -15.90 -5.95
C VAL A 359 1.21 -17.19 -5.33
N ASP A 360 1.48 -17.16 -4.03
CA ASP A 360 2.00 -18.30 -3.30
C ASP A 360 0.86 -19.23 -2.86
N LYS A 361 0.81 -20.42 -3.47
CA LYS A 361 -0.22 -21.43 -3.20
C LYS A 361 0.05 -22.29 -1.96
N ARG A 362 1.14 -22.03 -1.22
CA ARG A 362 1.44 -22.77 0.01
C ARG A 362 0.36 -22.50 1.05
N ASP A 363 0.06 -23.54 1.84
CA ASP A 363 -0.88 -23.37 2.94
C ASP A 363 -0.25 -22.52 4.06
N ALA A 364 -1.03 -21.58 4.57
CA ALA A 364 -0.68 -20.69 5.67
C ALA A 364 -1.75 -20.74 6.77
N GLU A 365 -1.45 -20.26 7.97
CA GLU A 365 -2.45 -20.11 9.04
C GLU A 365 -3.61 -19.19 8.58
N ASP A 366 -4.80 -19.39 9.12
CA ASP A 366 -6.02 -18.65 8.73
C ASP A 366 -5.84 -17.12 8.73
N ASN A 367 -5.06 -16.57 9.64
CA ASN A 367 -4.80 -15.12 9.74
C ASN A 367 -3.71 -14.62 8.78
N LEU A 368 -3.02 -15.51 8.10
CA LEU A 368 -1.90 -15.20 7.20
C LEU A 368 -2.23 -15.45 5.72
N LYS A 369 -3.43 -15.96 5.40
CA LYS A 369 -3.80 -16.32 4.02
C LYS A 369 -3.59 -15.19 3.01
N TYR A 370 -3.77 -13.93 3.42
CA TYR A 370 -3.60 -12.77 2.55
C TYR A 370 -2.15 -12.56 2.05
N ILE A 371 -1.14 -13.14 2.74
CA ILE A 371 0.25 -13.09 2.28
C ILE A 371 0.49 -13.87 0.97
N CYS A 372 -0.48 -14.65 0.50
CA CYS A 372 -0.38 -15.33 -0.79
C CYS A 372 -0.11 -14.37 -1.96
N PHE A 373 -0.56 -13.11 -1.84
CA PHE A 373 -0.29 -12.08 -2.83
C PHE A 373 1.10 -11.47 -2.61
N ILE A 374 2.00 -11.63 -3.58
CA ILE A 374 3.37 -11.10 -3.61
C ILE A 374 4.18 -11.31 -2.33
N ASN A 375 3.89 -12.37 -1.57
CA ASN A 375 4.47 -12.67 -0.26
C ASN A 375 4.29 -11.53 0.76
N GLY A 376 3.17 -10.79 0.69
CA GLY A 376 2.77 -9.73 1.61
C GLY A 376 3.51 -8.41 1.42
N ASP A 377 3.71 -7.68 2.53
CA ASP A 377 4.28 -6.34 2.52
C ASP A 377 5.81 -6.38 2.63
N ASN A 378 6.51 -6.35 1.51
CA ASN A 378 7.97 -6.31 1.45
C ASN A 378 8.46 -4.91 1.06
N PRO A 379 9.68 -4.50 1.46
CA PRO A 379 10.22 -3.18 1.08
C PRO A 379 10.21 -2.96 -0.42
N VAL A 380 10.73 -3.93 -1.18
CA VAL A 380 10.79 -3.91 -2.63
C VAL A 380 10.48 -5.31 -3.15
N THR A 381 9.56 -5.41 -4.09
CA THR A 381 9.24 -6.63 -4.82
C THR A 381 9.23 -6.32 -6.31
N VAL A 382 9.90 -7.13 -7.12
CA VAL A 382 9.93 -6.99 -8.58
C VAL A 382 9.20 -8.16 -9.20
N LEU A 383 8.11 -7.88 -9.91
CA LEU A 383 7.38 -8.86 -10.70
C LEU A 383 7.84 -8.72 -12.15
N THR A 384 8.23 -9.82 -12.78
CA THR A 384 8.68 -9.81 -14.18
C THR A 384 7.86 -10.77 -15.02
N ASN A 385 7.19 -10.26 -16.05
CA ASN A 385 6.50 -11.06 -17.05
C ASN A 385 7.45 -11.31 -18.23
N HIS A 386 7.95 -12.54 -18.34
CA HIS A 386 8.92 -12.95 -19.36
C HIS A 386 8.31 -13.15 -20.75
N ASP A 387 6.98 -13.20 -20.85
CA ASP A 387 6.28 -13.36 -22.14
C ASP A 387 6.08 -12.02 -22.87
N LEU A 388 6.20 -10.90 -22.16
CA LEU A 388 6.18 -9.58 -22.77
C LEU A 388 7.55 -9.26 -23.40
N PRO A 389 7.59 -8.46 -24.49
CA PRO A 389 8.82 -7.99 -25.10
C PRO A 389 9.76 -7.28 -24.12
N GLU A 390 11.07 -7.32 -24.36
CA GLU A 390 12.06 -6.68 -23.48
C GLU A 390 11.91 -5.15 -23.44
N ASP A 391 11.38 -4.55 -24.50
CA ASP A 391 11.09 -3.11 -24.62
C ASP A 391 9.65 -2.74 -24.22
N ALA A 392 8.86 -3.69 -23.71
CA ALA A 392 7.54 -3.38 -23.16
C ALA A 392 7.69 -2.49 -21.91
N PRO A 393 6.68 -1.63 -21.64
CA PRO A 393 6.75 -0.68 -20.52
C PRO A 393 6.95 -1.36 -19.17
N SER A 394 7.58 -0.66 -18.24
CA SER A 394 7.70 -1.02 -16.82
C SER A 394 7.05 0.06 -15.97
N CYS A 395 6.64 -0.29 -14.76
CA CYS A 395 6.09 0.66 -13.80
C CYS A 395 6.67 0.49 -12.40
N VAL A 396 6.60 1.56 -11.62
CA VAL A 396 6.86 1.54 -10.18
C VAL A 396 5.53 1.72 -9.45
N VAL A 397 5.20 0.83 -8.53
CA VAL A 397 3.98 0.90 -7.73
C VAL A 397 4.34 1.19 -6.28
N VAL A 398 3.96 2.37 -5.80
CA VAL A 398 4.04 2.75 -4.39
C VAL A 398 2.71 2.37 -3.72
N LYS A 399 2.75 1.54 -2.69
CA LYS A 399 1.51 0.97 -2.16
C LYS A 399 1.51 0.77 -0.65
N ASP A 400 0.30 0.65 -0.07
CA ASP A 400 0.03 -0.10 1.15
C ASP A 400 -0.47 -1.51 0.82
N SER A 401 -0.97 -2.25 1.83
CA SER A 401 -1.40 -3.63 1.63
C SER A 401 -2.59 -3.83 0.68
N PHE A 402 -3.36 -2.77 0.36
CA PHE A 402 -4.38 -2.84 -0.69
C PHE A 402 -3.78 -3.12 -2.06
N GLY A 403 -2.57 -2.63 -2.32
CA GLY A 403 -1.88 -2.90 -3.58
C GLY A 403 -1.48 -4.36 -3.80
N ASN A 404 -1.41 -5.21 -2.76
CA ASN A 404 -0.89 -6.58 -2.89
C ASN A 404 -1.61 -7.43 -3.95
N PRO A 405 -2.95 -7.57 -3.95
CA PRO A 405 -3.66 -8.28 -5.02
C PRO A 405 -3.72 -7.47 -6.34
N PHE A 406 -3.72 -6.13 -6.28
CA PHE A 406 -3.84 -5.27 -7.44
C PHE A 406 -2.63 -5.39 -8.38
N VAL A 407 -1.41 -5.40 -7.86
CA VAL A 407 -0.18 -5.46 -8.68
C VAL A 407 -0.03 -6.77 -9.45
N VAL A 408 -0.72 -7.83 -9.02
CA VAL A 408 -0.74 -9.12 -9.72
C VAL A 408 -1.31 -8.95 -11.14
N TYR A 409 -2.37 -8.16 -11.29
CA TYR A 409 -3.02 -7.91 -12.59
C TYR A 409 -2.19 -7.01 -13.50
N LEU A 410 -1.39 -6.10 -12.95
CA LEU A 410 -0.53 -5.19 -13.72
C LEU A 410 0.55 -5.93 -14.52
N THR A 411 0.94 -7.13 -14.10
CA THR A 411 1.90 -7.97 -14.80
C THR A 411 1.50 -8.34 -16.22
N GLN A 412 0.24 -8.14 -16.60
CA GLN A 412 -0.25 -8.41 -17.93
C GLN A 412 0.00 -7.26 -18.92
N HIS A 413 0.40 -6.09 -18.45
CA HIS A 413 0.63 -4.88 -19.25
C HIS A 413 2.05 -4.34 -19.14
N TYR A 414 2.73 -4.63 -18.04
CA TYR A 414 4.09 -4.17 -17.78
C TYR A 414 5.07 -5.32 -17.73
N ARG A 415 6.20 -5.15 -18.44
CA ARG A 415 7.31 -6.11 -18.41
C ARG A 415 7.84 -6.31 -16.99
N GLN A 416 8.00 -5.22 -16.27
CA GLN A 416 8.38 -5.23 -14.87
C GLN A 416 7.44 -4.33 -14.06
N VAL A 417 6.96 -4.86 -12.95
CA VAL A 417 6.20 -4.13 -11.94
C VAL A 417 7.05 -4.08 -10.68
N VAL A 418 7.63 -2.92 -10.40
CA VAL A 418 8.46 -2.69 -9.22
C VAL A 418 7.59 -2.17 -8.09
N VAL A 419 7.33 -3.01 -7.10
CA VAL A 419 6.40 -2.74 -6.00
C VAL A 419 7.16 -2.27 -4.77
N LEU A 420 6.80 -1.10 -4.28
CA LEU A 420 7.43 -0.43 -3.13
C LEU A 420 6.40 -0.28 -2.00
N ASP A 421 6.65 -0.88 -0.86
CA ASP A 421 5.90 -0.55 0.34
C ASP A 421 6.48 0.72 0.96
N TYR A 422 5.76 1.85 0.85
CA TYR A 422 6.24 3.16 1.29
C TYR A 422 6.56 3.23 2.79
N ARG A 423 6.07 2.29 3.58
CA ARG A 423 6.35 2.20 5.02
C ARG A 423 7.71 1.57 5.33
N LYS A 424 8.34 0.92 4.34
CA LYS A 424 9.54 0.07 4.53
C LYS A 424 10.69 0.39 3.59
N VAL A 425 10.42 0.90 2.40
CA VAL A 425 11.45 1.24 1.42
C VAL A 425 12.18 2.53 1.82
N THR A 426 13.46 2.61 1.49
CA THR A 426 14.31 3.78 1.81
C THR A 426 14.65 4.64 0.61
N GLN A 427 14.62 4.07 -0.60
CA GLN A 427 14.91 4.79 -1.84
C GLN A 427 13.62 5.34 -2.47
N PRO A 428 13.66 6.49 -3.14
CA PRO A 428 12.48 7.08 -3.76
C PRO A 428 12.03 6.30 -5.01
N ALA A 429 10.76 6.48 -5.40
CA ALA A 429 10.19 5.84 -6.58
C ALA A 429 10.95 6.22 -7.87
N SER A 430 11.41 7.46 -7.99
CA SER A 430 12.21 7.93 -9.13
C SER A 430 13.51 7.15 -9.33
N TYR A 431 14.17 6.74 -8.23
CA TYR A 431 15.37 5.89 -8.29
C TYR A 431 15.08 4.54 -8.95
N PHE A 432 13.97 3.91 -8.55
CA PHE A 432 13.57 2.64 -9.15
C PHE A 432 13.04 2.82 -10.58
N ALA A 433 12.37 3.94 -10.88
CA ALA A 433 11.93 4.24 -12.23
C ALA A 433 13.11 4.37 -13.20
N GLU A 434 14.18 5.05 -12.80
CA GLU A 434 15.42 5.13 -13.59
C GLU A 434 16.07 3.75 -13.75
N LEU A 435 16.20 2.99 -12.65
CA LEU A 435 16.86 1.69 -12.63
C LEU A 435 16.19 0.66 -13.55
N TYR A 436 14.85 0.66 -13.60
CA TYR A 436 14.05 -0.31 -14.35
C TYR A 436 13.45 0.25 -15.65
N GLY A 437 13.81 1.49 -16.02
CA GLY A 437 13.28 2.14 -17.22
C GLY A 437 11.76 2.28 -17.21
N ALA A 438 11.18 2.54 -16.02
CA ALA A 438 9.73 2.67 -15.89
C ALA A 438 9.21 3.96 -16.54
N THR A 439 7.99 3.90 -17.04
CA THR A 439 7.27 5.05 -17.63
C THR A 439 6.21 5.60 -16.69
N ASP A 440 5.75 4.77 -15.76
CA ASP A 440 4.65 5.08 -14.85
C ASP A 440 5.06 4.91 -13.40
N VAL A 441 4.64 5.85 -12.56
CA VAL A 441 4.63 5.73 -11.10
C VAL A 441 3.16 5.66 -10.66
N ILE A 442 2.77 4.54 -10.08
CA ILE A 442 1.39 4.25 -9.67
C ILE A 442 1.35 4.31 -8.13
N LEU A 443 0.47 5.13 -7.59
CA LEU A 443 0.18 5.16 -6.16
C LEU A 443 -1.11 4.40 -5.90
N CYS A 444 -1.03 3.19 -5.32
CA CYS A 444 -2.19 2.36 -4.97
C CYS A 444 -2.26 2.17 -3.46
N GLN A 445 -3.26 2.74 -2.83
CA GLN A 445 -3.40 2.73 -1.38
C GLN A 445 -4.87 2.87 -0.95
N SER A 446 -5.15 2.47 0.29
CA SER A 446 -6.46 2.72 0.89
C SER A 446 -6.83 4.20 0.83
N LEU A 447 -8.07 4.51 0.48
CA LEU A 447 -8.61 5.87 0.54
C LEU A 447 -8.44 6.50 1.95
N GLY A 448 -8.44 5.67 3.01
CA GLY A 448 -8.20 6.12 4.38
C GLY A 448 -6.87 6.87 4.57
N VAL A 449 -5.86 6.61 3.74
CA VAL A 449 -4.57 7.34 3.78
C VAL A 449 -4.76 8.82 3.46
N SER A 450 -5.65 9.17 2.53
CA SER A 450 -5.94 10.57 2.20
C SER A 450 -6.66 11.33 3.34
N GLN A 451 -7.23 10.59 4.30
CA GLN A 451 -8.00 11.14 5.42
C GLN A 451 -7.20 11.26 6.73
N THR A 452 -5.94 10.84 6.73
CA THR A 452 -5.08 10.82 7.94
C THR A 452 -3.68 11.34 7.65
N PHE A 453 -3.11 12.15 8.56
CA PHE A 453 -1.77 12.75 8.38
C PHE A 453 -0.62 11.74 8.53
N GLY A 454 -0.75 10.76 9.42
CA GLY A 454 0.34 9.84 9.74
C GLY A 454 0.96 9.14 8.52
N PRO A 455 0.19 8.37 7.74
CA PRO A 455 0.71 7.69 6.55
C PRO A 455 1.25 8.65 5.49
N GLN A 456 0.67 9.84 5.34
CA GLN A 456 1.06 10.83 4.33
C GLN A 456 2.47 11.39 4.56
N THR A 457 2.98 11.37 5.78
CA THR A 457 4.32 11.88 6.10
C THR A 457 5.44 11.13 5.37
N LEU A 458 5.19 9.89 4.95
CA LEU A 458 6.15 9.06 4.24
C LEU A 458 6.09 9.25 2.72
N LEU A 459 4.97 9.73 2.17
CA LEU A 459 4.77 9.86 0.73
C LEU A 459 5.76 10.82 0.04
N PRO A 460 6.11 12.00 0.60
CA PRO A 460 7.05 12.92 -0.06
C PRO A 460 8.42 12.32 -0.32
N HIS A 461 8.87 11.40 0.51
CA HIS A 461 10.18 10.75 0.36
C HIS A 461 10.20 9.69 -0.74
N LEU A 462 9.03 9.14 -1.08
CA LEU A 462 8.91 8.02 -2.00
C LEU A 462 8.52 8.43 -3.41
N LEU A 463 7.85 9.57 -3.54
CA LEU A 463 7.40 10.08 -4.84
C LEU A 463 8.43 10.98 -5.54
N LYS A 464 9.47 11.39 -4.81
CA LYS A 464 10.58 12.18 -5.36
C LYS A 464 11.55 11.32 -6.12
#